data_3a5de8e44c19a71a02ef2c2502c500ca
#
_entry.id   3a5de8e44c19a71a02ef2c2502c500ca
#
_cell.length_a   1.000
_cell.length_b   1.000
_cell.length_c   1.000
_cell.angle_alpha   90.00
_cell.angle_beta   90.00
_cell.angle_gamma   90.00
#
_symmetry.space_group_name_H-M   'P 1'
#
loop_
_entity.id
_entity.type
_entity.pdbx_description
1 polymer ?
#
loop_
_entity_poly.entity_id
_entity_poly.type
_entity_poly.pdbx_seq_one_letter_code
_entity_poly.pdbx_strand_id
1 'polypeptide(L)'
;MNLDWLAASNPVAIWWCFLLIVSTANIALWMLLHRRFRQMTPSAQRGIFRVEVLVLLCAAYVFGCAFRSVLPRADVQRISLFDTWLSSVFVGRSVATVAEICFVLQWAIVLYQLAKLAKADTARNIATVIVPLILLAETFSWYAVITTNYLGNTLENSLWAVTFLLIAVALLRLLNDFRGAARLAIGLAVVGITAYLVFLVVIDVPMYFDRWRQDMASGKELFGLLAGLHDLTTRWTVTHDIAQWQDEIAWMSLYFSVAVWSSLALCGFELVKHHLPRYRRSPLALPAPNRQPVPVRISAGRGY
;
A
#
# COMPACT_ATOMS: atom_id res chain seq x y z
N MET A 1 -12.67 -33.78 1.19
CA MET A 1 -12.13 -32.67 1.98
C MET A 1 -12.64 -32.86 3.41
N ASN A 2 -11.78 -33.24 4.35
CA ASN A 2 -12.17 -33.37 5.76
C ASN A 2 -12.34 -31.98 6.35
N LEU A 3 -13.51 -31.65 6.89
CA LEU A 3 -13.87 -30.35 7.44
C LEU A 3 -13.92 -30.36 8.99
N ASP A 4 -13.43 -31.41 9.64
CA ASP A 4 -13.47 -31.57 11.11
C ASP A 4 -12.69 -30.45 11.83
N TRP A 5 -11.71 -29.84 11.15
CA TRP A 5 -10.96 -28.70 11.68
C TRP A 5 -11.77 -27.40 11.80
N LEU A 6 -12.95 -27.31 11.16
CA LEU A 6 -13.86 -26.15 11.29
C LEU A 6 -14.62 -26.11 12.62
N ALA A 7 -14.29 -27.00 13.54
CA ALA A 7 -14.84 -26.93 14.89
C ALA A 7 -14.53 -25.57 15.54
N ALA A 8 -15.51 -24.99 16.21
CA ALA A 8 -15.40 -23.67 16.85
C ALA A 8 -14.28 -23.58 17.92
N SER A 9 -13.72 -24.71 18.34
CA SER A 9 -12.57 -24.79 19.24
C SER A 9 -11.21 -24.70 18.56
N ASN A 10 -11.13 -24.78 17.22
CA ASN A 10 -9.86 -24.71 16.51
C ASN A 10 -9.45 -23.23 16.26
N PRO A 11 -8.33 -22.76 16.82
CA PRO A 11 -7.88 -21.36 16.66
C PRO A 11 -7.66 -20.95 15.19
N VAL A 12 -7.19 -21.88 14.34
CA VAL A 12 -6.97 -21.62 12.91
C VAL A 12 -8.31 -21.42 12.19
N ALA A 13 -9.36 -22.17 12.56
CA ALA A 13 -10.70 -21.97 12.00
C ALA A 13 -11.27 -20.61 12.40
N ILE A 14 -11.10 -20.20 13.66
CA ILE A 14 -11.54 -18.87 14.15
C ILE A 14 -10.82 -17.77 13.36
N TRP A 15 -9.49 -17.87 13.21
CA TRP A 15 -8.69 -16.92 12.45
C TRP A 15 -9.13 -16.87 10.97
N TRP A 16 -9.35 -18.01 10.34
CA TRP A 16 -9.85 -18.05 8.96
C TRP A 16 -11.23 -17.40 8.82
N CYS A 17 -12.17 -17.67 9.74
CA CYS A 17 -13.46 -16.98 9.78
C CYS A 17 -13.31 -15.46 9.89
N PHE A 18 -12.37 -14.98 10.73
CA PHE A 18 -12.04 -13.55 10.81
C PHE A 18 -11.60 -13.00 9.44
N LEU A 19 -10.68 -13.69 8.74
CA LEU A 19 -10.24 -13.26 7.40
C LEU A 19 -11.40 -13.19 6.40
N LEU A 20 -12.33 -14.15 6.42
CA LEU A 20 -13.50 -14.16 5.56
C LEU A 20 -14.44 -12.99 5.85
N ILE A 21 -14.71 -12.69 7.12
CA ILE A 21 -15.56 -11.57 7.54
C ILE A 21 -14.95 -10.25 7.06
N VAL A 22 -13.65 -10.05 7.31
CA VAL A 22 -12.92 -8.84 6.90
C VAL A 22 -12.93 -8.70 5.38
N SER A 23 -12.66 -9.77 4.64
CA SER A 23 -12.69 -9.76 3.17
C SER A 23 -14.07 -9.42 2.62
N THR A 24 -15.13 -9.98 3.19
CA THR A 24 -16.51 -9.68 2.79
C THR A 24 -16.84 -8.20 3.03
N ALA A 25 -16.43 -7.65 4.18
CA ALA A 25 -16.57 -6.23 4.49
C ALA A 25 -15.79 -5.35 3.50
N ASN A 26 -14.56 -5.73 3.17
CA ASN A 26 -13.72 -5.02 2.20
C ASN A 26 -14.35 -4.96 0.82
N ILE A 27 -14.87 -6.09 0.33
CA ILE A 27 -15.58 -6.17 -0.97
C ILE A 27 -16.85 -5.29 -0.93
N ALA A 28 -17.63 -5.35 0.15
CA ALA A 28 -18.81 -4.52 0.32
C ALA A 28 -18.48 -3.03 0.30
N LEU A 29 -17.44 -2.61 1.01
CA LEU A 29 -16.95 -1.22 1.00
C LEU A 29 -16.48 -0.79 -0.39
N TRP A 30 -15.73 -1.64 -1.10
CA TRP A 30 -15.35 -1.35 -2.48
C TRP A 30 -16.56 -1.20 -3.41
N MET A 31 -17.58 -2.08 -3.29
CA MET A 31 -18.80 -1.96 -4.07
C MET A 31 -19.56 -0.65 -3.78
N LEU A 32 -19.61 -0.21 -2.53
CA LEU A 32 -20.19 1.08 -2.15
C LEU A 32 -19.43 2.24 -2.78
N LEU A 33 -18.07 2.24 -2.71
CA LEU A 33 -17.24 3.25 -3.36
C LEU A 33 -17.48 3.25 -4.88
N HIS A 34 -17.46 2.09 -5.52
CA HIS A 34 -17.69 1.96 -6.96
C HIS A 34 -19.06 2.52 -7.38
N ARG A 35 -20.12 2.22 -6.63
CA ARG A 35 -21.47 2.79 -6.87
C ARG A 35 -21.45 4.32 -6.76
N ARG A 36 -20.78 4.88 -5.76
CA ARG A 36 -20.64 6.33 -5.59
C ARG A 36 -19.89 6.97 -6.76
N PHE A 37 -18.81 6.36 -7.24
CA PHE A 37 -18.09 6.86 -8.41
C PHE A 37 -18.97 6.87 -9.68
N ARG A 38 -19.77 5.84 -9.91
CA ARG A 38 -20.68 5.79 -11.05
C ARG A 38 -21.76 6.88 -11.02
N GLN A 39 -22.06 7.42 -9.86
CA GLN A 39 -23.03 8.51 -9.66
C GLN A 39 -22.40 9.90 -9.84
N MET A 40 -21.07 10.00 -9.94
CA MET A 40 -20.41 11.28 -10.17
C MET A 40 -20.65 11.80 -11.58
N THR A 41 -20.79 13.11 -11.71
CA THR A 41 -20.93 13.77 -13.03
C THR A 41 -19.65 13.63 -13.86
N PRO A 42 -19.77 13.55 -15.21
CA PRO A 42 -18.58 13.44 -16.07
C PRO A 42 -17.53 14.55 -15.89
N SER A 43 -17.96 15.74 -15.48
CA SER A 43 -17.05 16.86 -15.18
C SER A 43 -16.22 16.63 -13.91
N ALA A 44 -16.80 15.94 -12.90
CA ALA A 44 -16.10 15.60 -11.67
C ALA A 44 -15.12 14.42 -11.85
N GLN A 45 -15.33 13.58 -12.88
CA GLN A 45 -14.45 12.44 -13.20
C GLN A 45 -13.17 12.87 -13.96
N ARG A 46 -13.09 14.11 -14.44
CA ARG A 46 -11.91 14.63 -15.17
C ARG A 46 -10.81 15.04 -14.18
N GLY A 47 -10.00 14.09 -13.73
CA GLY A 47 -8.76 14.31 -13.01
C GLY A 47 -7.52 14.17 -13.90
N ILE A 48 -6.31 14.28 -13.32
CA ILE A 48 -5.02 13.99 -14.00
C ILE A 48 -4.97 12.53 -14.44
N PHE A 49 -5.47 11.66 -13.59
CA PHE A 49 -5.74 10.25 -13.89
C PHE A 49 -7.25 10.04 -13.84
N ARG A 50 -7.76 9.18 -14.71
CA ARG A 50 -9.19 8.82 -14.67
C ARG A 50 -9.50 8.14 -13.35
N VAL A 51 -10.56 8.57 -12.69
CA VAL A 51 -11.04 7.95 -11.44
C VAL A 51 -11.21 6.43 -11.58
N GLU A 52 -11.62 5.99 -12.77
CA GLU A 52 -11.76 4.58 -13.13
C GLU A 52 -10.49 3.76 -12.90
N VAL A 53 -9.30 4.34 -13.14
CA VAL A 53 -8.01 3.66 -12.90
C VAL A 53 -7.83 3.36 -11.43
N LEU A 54 -8.08 4.32 -10.54
CA LEU A 54 -7.97 4.10 -9.08
C LEU A 54 -8.98 3.08 -8.58
N VAL A 55 -10.21 3.09 -9.11
CA VAL A 55 -11.25 2.10 -8.77
C VAL A 55 -10.82 0.71 -9.22
N LEU A 56 -10.23 0.58 -10.42
CA LEU A 56 -9.74 -0.71 -10.94
C LEU A 56 -8.54 -1.23 -10.14
N LEU A 57 -7.56 -0.37 -9.85
CA LEU A 57 -6.40 -0.74 -9.02
C LEU A 57 -6.84 -1.17 -7.62
N CYS A 58 -7.80 -0.44 -7.02
CA CYS A 58 -8.39 -0.81 -5.73
C CYS A 58 -9.12 -2.16 -5.82
N ALA A 59 -9.87 -2.41 -6.90
CA ALA A 59 -10.51 -3.71 -7.12
C ALA A 59 -9.47 -4.84 -7.15
N ALA A 60 -8.41 -4.69 -7.95
CA ALA A 60 -7.36 -5.70 -8.06
C ALA A 60 -6.74 -6.03 -6.70
N TYR A 61 -6.48 -5.01 -5.86
CA TYR A 61 -5.95 -5.22 -4.52
C TYR A 61 -6.98 -5.87 -3.59
N VAL A 62 -8.21 -5.36 -3.51
CA VAL A 62 -9.28 -5.89 -2.65
C VAL A 62 -9.59 -7.36 -2.99
N PHE A 63 -9.79 -7.66 -4.28
CA PHE A 63 -10.11 -9.03 -4.70
C PHE A 63 -8.92 -9.98 -4.62
N GLY A 64 -7.70 -9.49 -4.86
CA GLY A 64 -6.47 -10.27 -4.66
C GLY A 64 -6.28 -10.66 -3.19
N CYS A 65 -6.46 -9.71 -2.27
CA CYS A 65 -6.44 -9.97 -0.83
C CYS A 65 -7.58 -10.90 -0.39
N ALA A 66 -8.79 -10.73 -0.94
CA ALA A 66 -9.91 -11.61 -0.65
C ALA A 66 -9.65 -13.05 -1.10
N PHE A 67 -9.07 -13.25 -2.29
CA PHE A 67 -8.66 -14.56 -2.76
C PHE A 67 -7.67 -15.24 -1.78
N ARG A 68 -6.66 -14.49 -1.32
CA ARG A 68 -5.68 -14.99 -0.35
C ARG A 68 -6.26 -15.18 1.06
N SER A 69 -7.31 -14.46 1.43
CA SER A 69 -8.04 -14.67 2.69
C SER A 69 -8.89 -15.94 2.65
N VAL A 70 -9.45 -16.28 1.49
CA VAL A 70 -10.20 -17.55 1.31
C VAL A 70 -9.26 -18.75 1.29
N LEU A 71 -8.08 -18.59 0.65
CA LEU A 71 -7.06 -19.63 0.51
C LEU A 71 -5.72 -19.18 1.11
N PRO A 72 -5.66 -19.05 2.47
CA PRO A 72 -4.42 -18.64 3.13
C PRO A 72 -3.32 -19.68 2.95
N ARG A 73 -2.08 -19.19 2.84
CA ARG A 73 -0.90 -20.02 2.74
C ARG A 73 0.35 -19.26 3.17
N ALA A 74 1.37 -19.99 3.58
CA ALA A 74 2.71 -19.47 3.77
C ALA A 74 3.62 -19.99 2.65
N ASP A 75 4.17 -19.04 1.89
CA ASP A 75 4.75 -19.31 0.57
C ASP A 75 6.07 -20.10 0.66
N VAL A 76 7.01 -19.72 1.53
CA VAL A 76 8.31 -20.39 1.66
C VAL A 76 8.18 -21.73 2.40
N GLN A 77 7.31 -21.80 3.41
CA GLN A 77 7.02 -22.99 4.19
C GLN A 77 6.20 -24.05 3.41
N ARG A 78 5.58 -23.65 2.28
CA ARG A 78 4.70 -24.53 1.49
C ARG A 78 3.50 -25.05 2.26
N ILE A 79 2.97 -24.30 3.21
CA ILE A 79 1.76 -24.68 3.94
C ILE A 79 0.52 -23.95 3.44
N SER A 80 -0.62 -24.62 3.47
CA SER A 80 -1.93 -24.09 3.09
C SER A 80 -3.05 -24.67 3.97
N LEU A 81 -4.23 -24.03 3.98
CA LEU A 81 -5.41 -24.57 4.67
C LEU A 81 -6.16 -25.59 3.81
N PHE A 82 -6.01 -25.56 2.49
CA PHE A 82 -6.85 -26.36 1.59
C PHE A 82 -6.02 -27.11 0.57
N ASP A 83 -6.42 -28.36 0.29
CA ASP A 83 -5.83 -29.18 -0.75
C ASP A 83 -6.49 -28.86 -2.10
N THR A 84 -5.95 -27.86 -2.76
CA THR A 84 -6.38 -27.45 -4.11
C THR A 84 -5.22 -26.81 -4.86
N TRP A 85 -5.17 -26.94 -6.18
CA TRP A 85 -4.15 -26.29 -7.00
C TRP A 85 -4.17 -24.76 -6.85
N LEU A 86 -5.32 -24.16 -6.56
CA LEU A 86 -5.43 -22.73 -6.26
C LEU A 86 -4.68 -22.33 -4.98
N SER A 87 -4.37 -23.29 -4.09
CA SER A 87 -3.52 -23.10 -2.91
C SER A 87 -2.03 -23.20 -3.24
N SER A 88 -1.64 -23.49 -4.48
CA SER A 88 -0.23 -23.53 -4.87
C SER A 88 0.43 -22.15 -4.67
N VAL A 89 1.72 -22.16 -4.33
CA VAL A 89 2.50 -20.94 -4.16
C VAL A 89 2.51 -20.12 -5.45
N PHE A 90 2.59 -20.78 -6.61
CA PHE A 90 2.55 -20.13 -7.92
C PHE A 90 1.32 -19.22 -8.08
N VAL A 91 0.13 -19.79 -7.89
CA VAL A 91 -1.13 -19.03 -8.05
C VAL A 91 -1.18 -17.87 -7.08
N GLY A 92 -0.88 -18.12 -5.85
CA GLY A 92 -1.01 -17.08 -4.88
C GLY A 92 0.07 -16.01 -4.89
N ARG A 93 1.32 -16.33 -5.19
CA ARG A 93 2.34 -15.29 -5.38
C ARG A 93 2.00 -14.44 -6.61
N SER A 94 1.49 -15.06 -7.69
CA SER A 94 1.02 -14.30 -8.85
C SER A 94 -0.09 -13.32 -8.49
N VAL A 95 -1.09 -13.76 -7.73
CA VAL A 95 -2.17 -12.89 -7.25
C VAL A 95 -1.64 -11.79 -6.33
N ALA A 96 -0.71 -12.12 -5.41
CA ALA A 96 -0.09 -11.15 -4.52
C ALA A 96 0.68 -10.09 -5.31
N THR A 97 1.55 -10.48 -6.22
CA THR A 97 2.34 -9.57 -7.05
C THR A 97 1.46 -8.57 -7.81
N VAL A 98 0.39 -9.04 -8.45
CA VAL A 98 -0.56 -8.13 -9.13
C VAL A 98 -1.23 -7.18 -8.13
N ALA A 99 -1.68 -7.69 -6.99
CA ALA A 99 -2.32 -6.89 -5.96
C ALA A 99 -1.37 -5.82 -5.40
N GLU A 100 -0.15 -6.19 -5.04
CA GLU A 100 0.86 -5.32 -4.44
C GLU A 100 1.33 -4.22 -5.40
N ILE A 101 1.52 -4.54 -6.69
CA ILE A 101 1.80 -3.54 -7.72
C ILE A 101 0.61 -2.57 -7.86
N CYS A 102 -0.62 -3.06 -7.87
CA CYS A 102 -1.81 -2.21 -7.94
C CYS A 102 -1.92 -1.29 -6.71
N PHE A 103 -1.57 -1.78 -5.53
CA PHE A 103 -1.58 -1.00 -4.29
C PHE A 103 -0.55 0.14 -4.33
N VAL A 104 0.70 -0.14 -4.74
CA VAL A 104 1.71 0.92 -4.82
C VAL A 104 1.42 1.93 -5.93
N LEU A 105 0.80 1.50 -7.03
CA LEU A 105 0.32 2.41 -8.08
C LEU A 105 -0.75 3.37 -7.56
N GLN A 106 -1.66 2.92 -6.68
CA GLN A 106 -2.62 3.82 -6.02
C GLN A 106 -1.89 4.88 -5.18
N TRP A 107 -0.90 4.46 -4.36
CA TRP A 107 -0.07 5.40 -3.59
C TRP A 107 0.64 6.39 -4.49
N ALA A 108 1.26 5.93 -5.58
CA ALA A 108 1.96 6.78 -6.53
C ALA A 108 1.02 7.82 -7.16
N ILE A 109 -0.17 7.41 -7.61
CA ILE A 109 -1.16 8.29 -8.22
C ILE A 109 -1.65 9.35 -7.24
N VAL A 110 -2.07 8.94 -6.03
CA VAL A 110 -2.60 9.87 -5.02
C VAL A 110 -1.51 10.83 -4.55
N LEU A 111 -0.31 10.31 -4.25
CA LEU A 111 0.83 11.13 -3.84
C LEU A 111 1.23 12.13 -4.92
N TYR A 112 1.27 11.72 -6.19
CA TYR A 112 1.55 12.61 -7.32
C TYR A 112 0.51 13.73 -7.44
N GLN A 113 -0.77 13.40 -7.26
CA GLN A 113 -1.86 14.40 -7.29
C GLN A 113 -1.73 15.40 -6.13
N LEU A 114 -1.50 14.92 -4.90
CA LEU A 114 -1.28 15.78 -3.73
C LEU A 114 -0.06 16.69 -3.94
N ALA A 115 1.05 16.12 -4.41
CA ALA A 115 2.28 16.85 -4.72
C ALA A 115 2.07 17.94 -5.78
N LYS A 116 1.28 17.67 -6.82
CA LYS A 116 0.93 18.65 -7.85
C LYS A 116 0.07 19.78 -7.30
N LEU A 117 -0.91 19.47 -6.42
CA LEU A 117 -1.74 20.48 -5.76
C LEU A 117 -0.92 21.40 -4.85
N ALA A 118 0.07 20.85 -4.13
CA ALA A 118 0.96 21.57 -3.22
C ALA A 118 2.17 22.21 -3.93
N LYS A 119 2.41 21.90 -5.20
CA LYS A 119 3.64 22.27 -5.95
C LYS A 119 4.92 21.76 -5.26
N ALA A 120 4.88 20.55 -4.73
CA ALA A 120 5.96 19.92 -3.98
C ALA A 120 6.74 18.93 -4.86
N ASP A 121 7.82 19.38 -5.50
CA ASP A 121 8.61 18.59 -6.45
C ASP A 121 9.21 17.34 -5.81
N THR A 122 9.70 17.42 -4.56
CA THR A 122 10.23 16.27 -3.84
C THR A 122 9.20 15.15 -3.70
N ALA A 123 7.97 15.48 -3.27
CA ALA A 123 6.90 14.49 -3.12
C ALA A 123 6.49 13.92 -4.50
N ARG A 124 6.55 14.72 -5.56
CA ARG A 124 6.29 14.27 -6.94
C ARG A 124 7.35 13.26 -7.41
N ASN A 125 8.62 13.52 -7.14
CA ASN A 125 9.72 12.61 -7.50
C ASN A 125 9.61 11.30 -6.72
N ILE A 126 9.29 11.35 -5.42
CA ILE A 126 9.04 10.15 -4.62
C ILE A 126 7.91 9.32 -5.23
N ALA A 127 6.80 9.95 -5.64
CA ALA A 127 5.69 9.25 -6.27
C ALA A 127 6.08 8.46 -7.54
N THR A 128 7.12 8.89 -8.26
CA THR A 128 7.63 8.15 -9.44
C THR A 128 8.61 7.05 -9.09
N VAL A 129 9.33 7.17 -7.96
CA VAL A 129 10.37 6.21 -7.56
C VAL A 129 9.81 5.00 -6.83
N ILE A 130 8.70 5.14 -6.10
CA ILE A 130 8.15 4.05 -5.29
C ILE A 130 7.69 2.83 -6.13
N VAL A 131 7.23 3.04 -7.36
CA VAL A 131 6.79 1.92 -8.23
C VAL A 131 7.97 1.05 -8.68
N PRO A 132 9.07 1.58 -9.24
CA PRO A 132 10.27 0.79 -9.53
C PRO A 132 10.84 0.05 -8.32
N LEU A 133 10.81 0.65 -7.12
CA LEU A 133 11.28 -0.01 -5.90
C LEU A 133 10.46 -1.26 -5.58
N ILE A 134 9.13 -1.19 -5.73
CA ILE A 134 8.27 -2.36 -5.48
C ILE A 134 8.38 -3.39 -6.59
N LEU A 135 8.55 -3.01 -7.84
CA LEU A 135 8.85 -3.97 -8.91
C LEU A 135 10.15 -4.75 -8.62
N LEU A 136 11.16 -4.08 -8.04
CA LEU A 136 12.37 -4.75 -7.58
C LEU A 136 12.10 -5.64 -6.35
N ALA A 137 11.28 -5.20 -5.39
CA ALA A 137 10.88 -6.02 -4.26
C ALA A 137 10.18 -7.31 -4.70
N GLU A 138 9.28 -7.23 -5.68
CA GLU A 138 8.61 -8.39 -6.25
C GLU A 138 9.58 -9.40 -6.88
N THR A 139 10.67 -8.94 -7.52
CA THR A 139 11.70 -9.87 -8.03
C THR A 139 12.39 -10.64 -6.91
N PHE A 140 12.68 -9.99 -5.78
CA PHE A 140 13.23 -10.68 -4.60
C PHE A 140 12.22 -11.61 -3.93
N SER A 141 10.95 -11.24 -3.93
CA SER A 141 9.87 -12.11 -3.46
C SER A 141 9.76 -13.39 -4.29
N TRP A 142 9.76 -13.27 -5.62
CA TRP A 142 9.81 -14.43 -6.51
C TRP A 142 11.07 -15.26 -6.33
N TYR A 143 12.22 -14.63 -6.16
CA TYR A 143 13.46 -15.32 -5.82
C TYR A 143 13.32 -16.14 -4.53
N ALA A 144 12.76 -15.55 -3.47
CA ALA A 144 12.53 -16.23 -2.20
C ALA A 144 11.65 -17.47 -2.35
N VAL A 145 10.54 -17.35 -3.05
CA VAL A 145 9.60 -18.47 -3.18
C VAL A 145 10.07 -19.54 -4.15
N ILE A 146 10.83 -19.20 -5.19
CA ILE A 146 11.40 -20.18 -6.12
C ILE A 146 12.52 -20.99 -5.42
N THR A 147 13.44 -20.30 -4.77
CA THR A 147 14.63 -20.94 -4.18
C THR A 147 14.44 -21.43 -2.75
N THR A 148 13.33 -21.08 -2.09
CA THR A 148 13.08 -21.24 -0.65
C THR A 148 14.10 -20.53 0.23
N ASN A 149 14.66 -19.41 -0.25
CA ASN A 149 15.69 -18.63 0.41
C ASN A 149 15.11 -17.39 1.09
N TYR A 150 15.08 -17.36 2.41
CA TYR A 150 14.57 -16.24 3.20
C TYR A 150 15.34 -14.92 3.03
N LEU A 151 16.57 -14.95 2.43
CA LEU A 151 17.27 -13.72 2.07
C LEU A 151 16.42 -12.87 1.09
N GLY A 152 15.70 -13.55 0.17
CA GLY A 152 14.80 -12.85 -0.75
C GLY A 152 13.71 -12.09 -0.03
N ASN A 153 13.07 -12.70 1.00
CA ASN A 153 12.07 -11.99 1.83
C ASN A 153 12.68 -10.84 2.64
N THR A 154 13.90 -11.01 3.15
CA THR A 154 14.62 -9.93 3.83
C THR A 154 14.82 -8.73 2.92
N LEU A 155 15.24 -8.95 1.67
CA LEU A 155 15.45 -7.90 0.68
C LEU A 155 14.12 -7.28 0.21
N GLU A 156 13.10 -8.10 -0.04
CA GLU A 156 11.73 -7.68 -0.35
C GLU A 156 11.20 -6.70 0.71
N ASN A 157 11.19 -7.12 1.97
CA ASN A 157 10.65 -6.33 3.08
C ASN A 157 11.50 -5.09 3.39
N SER A 158 12.81 -5.15 3.17
CA SER A 158 13.68 -3.97 3.25
C SER A 158 13.32 -2.92 2.19
N LEU A 159 13.01 -3.33 0.96
CA LEU A 159 12.55 -2.43 -0.10
C LEU A 159 11.16 -1.87 0.18
N TRP A 160 10.25 -2.66 0.76
CA TRP A 160 8.98 -2.17 1.27
C TRP A 160 9.18 -1.12 2.38
N ALA A 161 10.11 -1.36 3.33
CA ALA A 161 10.43 -0.40 4.38
C ALA A 161 10.97 0.93 3.80
N VAL A 162 11.88 0.87 2.84
CA VAL A 162 12.37 2.07 2.12
C VAL A 162 11.23 2.79 1.40
N THR A 163 10.35 2.06 0.74
CA THR A 163 9.18 2.63 0.04
C THR A 163 8.25 3.36 1.01
N PHE A 164 7.89 2.75 2.14
CA PHE A 164 7.04 3.40 3.14
C PHE A 164 7.73 4.57 3.83
N LEU A 165 9.04 4.51 4.05
CA LEU A 165 9.82 5.64 4.54
C LEU A 165 9.73 6.84 3.57
N LEU A 166 9.91 6.60 2.28
CA LEU A 166 9.79 7.64 1.25
C LEU A 166 8.37 8.23 1.22
N ILE A 167 7.32 7.39 1.30
CA ILE A 167 5.93 7.86 1.36
C ILE A 167 5.71 8.70 2.62
N ALA A 168 6.20 8.27 3.79
CA ALA A 168 6.09 9.03 5.03
C ALA A 168 6.77 10.40 4.92
N VAL A 169 7.98 10.46 4.37
CA VAL A 169 8.72 11.72 4.11
C VAL A 169 7.92 12.65 3.18
N ALA A 170 7.36 12.10 2.10
CA ALA A 170 6.54 12.89 1.17
C ALA A 170 5.27 13.43 1.84
N LEU A 171 4.56 12.61 2.63
CA LEU A 171 3.36 13.02 3.36
C LEU A 171 3.68 14.06 4.45
N LEU A 172 4.76 13.90 5.20
CA LEU A 172 5.24 14.90 6.16
C LEU A 172 5.53 16.23 5.48
N ARG A 173 6.17 16.21 4.30
CA ARG A 173 6.42 17.40 3.50
C ARG A 173 5.11 18.09 3.09
N LEU A 174 4.09 17.32 2.74
CA LEU A 174 2.79 17.82 2.32
C LEU A 174 1.90 18.30 3.47
N LEU A 175 2.12 17.81 4.69
CA LEU A 175 1.24 18.04 5.85
C LEU A 175 0.97 19.53 6.12
N ASN A 176 1.94 20.40 5.86
CA ASN A 176 1.82 21.84 6.08
C ASN A 176 1.13 22.60 4.92
N ASP A 177 0.98 21.95 3.76
CA ASP A 177 0.35 22.55 2.59
C ASP A 177 -1.18 22.35 2.58
N PHE A 178 -1.70 21.49 3.48
CA PHE A 178 -3.12 21.20 3.61
C PHE A 178 -3.68 21.64 4.97
N ARG A 179 -5.02 21.82 5.06
CA ARG A 179 -5.75 22.22 6.29
C ARG A 179 -7.00 21.36 6.48
N GLY A 180 -7.59 21.44 7.68
CA GLY A 180 -8.84 20.77 8.01
C GLY A 180 -8.74 19.25 7.86
N ALA A 181 -9.78 18.62 7.33
CA ALA A 181 -9.88 17.17 7.18
C ALA A 181 -8.75 16.56 6.33
N ALA A 182 -8.25 17.29 5.31
CA ALA A 182 -7.13 16.81 4.49
C ALA A 182 -5.84 16.68 5.29
N ARG A 183 -5.51 17.68 6.13
CA ARG A 183 -4.35 17.62 7.02
C ARG A 183 -4.48 16.48 8.03
N LEU A 184 -5.68 16.30 8.59
CA LEU A 184 -5.95 15.18 9.51
C LEU A 184 -5.75 13.84 8.82
N ALA A 185 -6.31 13.65 7.62
CA ALA A 185 -6.15 12.42 6.85
C ALA A 185 -4.68 12.12 6.51
N ILE A 186 -3.91 13.13 6.08
CA ILE A 186 -2.47 12.99 5.84
C ILE A 186 -1.74 12.63 7.13
N GLY A 187 -2.07 13.29 8.25
CA GLY A 187 -1.48 13.00 9.56
C GLY A 187 -1.75 11.57 10.02
N LEU A 188 -2.99 11.11 9.91
CA LEU A 188 -3.36 9.71 10.21
C LEU A 188 -2.62 8.71 9.31
N ALA A 189 -2.48 9.02 8.02
CA ALA A 189 -1.68 8.20 7.10
C ALA A 189 -0.20 8.14 7.53
N VAL A 190 0.40 9.27 7.92
CA VAL A 190 1.78 9.29 8.45
C VAL A 190 1.91 8.41 9.68
N VAL A 191 0.99 8.52 10.64
CA VAL A 191 1.02 7.68 11.86
C VAL A 191 0.90 6.20 11.51
N GLY A 192 -0.07 5.81 10.66
CA GLY A 192 -0.25 4.42 10.26
C GLY A 192 0.96 3.86 9.50
N ILE A 193 1.52 4.63 8.56
CA ILE A 193 2.72 4.23 7.80
C ILE A 193 3.93 4.11 8.73
N THR A 194 4.10 5.04 9.68
CA THR A 194 5.21 4.97 10.65
C THR A 194 5.10 3.74 11.54
N ALA A 195 3.90 3.41 12.02
CA ALA A 195 3.67 2.20 12.80
C ALA A 195 4.00 0.93 12.01
N TYR A 196 3.58 0.87 10.74
CA TYR A 196 3.91 -0.25 9.86
C TYR A 196 5.41 -0.32 9.52
N LEU A 197 6.06 0.82 9.31
CA LEU A 197 7.51 0.90 9.10
C LEU A 197 8.28 0.36 10.31
N VAL A 198 7.85 0.71 11.53
CA VAL A 198 8.45 0.16 12.77
C VAL A 198 8.26 -1.36 12.81
N PHE A 199 7.08 -1.88 12.48
CA PHE A 199 6.84 -3.32 12.39
C PHE A 199 7.79 -4.01 11.42
N LEU A 200 7.95 -3.47 10.20
CA LEU A 200 8.85 -4.02 9.18
C LEU A 200 10.32 -4.07 9.68
N VAL A 201 10.81 -2.96 10.25
CA VAL A 201 12.22 -2.82 10.61
C VAL A 201 12.56 -3.59 11.90
N VAL A 202 11.63 -3.67 12.86
CA VAL A 202 11.90 -4.24 14.18
C VAL A 202 11.52 -5.72 14.27
N ILE A 203 10.50 -6.14 13.49
CA ILE A 203 9.96 -7.50 13.60
C ILE A 203 10.19 -8.29 12.30
N ASP A 204 9.70 -7.82 11.19
CA ASP A 204 9.56 -8.62 9.98
C ASP A 204 10.91 -8.87 9.27
N VAL A 205 11.67 -7.82 9.00
CA VAL A 205 13.01 -7.94 8.39
C VAL A 205 13.97 -8.75 9.26
N PRO A 206 14.10 -8.50 10.58
CA PRO A 206 14.94 -9.32 11.45
C PRO A 206 14.52 -10.79 11.50
N MET A 207 13.22 -11.07 11.56
CA MET A 207 12.68 -12.45 11.57
C MET A 207 13.12 -13.23 10.32
N TYR A 208 12.95 -12.66 9.12
CA TYR A 208 13.38 -13.32 7.89
C TYR A 208 14.90 -13.44 7.78
N PHE A 209 15.64 -12.46 8.25
CA PHE A 209 17.09 -12.51 8.30
C PHE A 209 17.61 -13.61 9.23
N ASP A 210 16.99 -13.76 10.40
CA ASP A 210 17.35 -14.84 11.35
C ASP A 210 16.98 -16.21 10.81
N ARG A 211 15.83 -16.38 10.15
CA ARG A 211 15.46 -17.62 9.45
C ARG A 211 16.49 -17.97 8.36
N TRP A 212 16.93 -16.98 7.57
CA TRP A 212 17.98 -17.18 6.58
C TRP A 212 19.29 -17.64 7.22
N ARG A 213 19.71 -17.02 8.32
CA ARG A 213 20.92 -17.43 9.04
C ARG A 213 20.83 -18.85 9.57
N GLN A 214 19.68 -19.23 10.11
CA GLN A 214 19.43 -20.59 10.61
C GLN A 214 19.48 -21.61 9.45
N ASP A 215 18.84 -21.33 8.32
CA ASP A 215 18.90 -22.17 7.12
C ASP A 215 20.34 -22.37 6.64
N MET A 216 21.12 -21.30 6.58
CA MET A 216 22.54 -21.38 6.19
C MET A 216 23.38 -22.17 7.20
N ALA A 217 23.16 -21.99 8.48
CA ALA A 217 23.87 -22.73 9.53
C ALA A 217 23.50 -24.24 9.54
N SER A 218 22.27 -24.59 9.15
CA SER A 218 21.82 -25.98 9.04
C SER A 218 22.29 -26.69 7.75
N GLY A 219 22.90 -25.97 6.82
CA GLY A 219 23.29 -26.51 5.52
C GLY A 219 22.10 -26.82 4.59
N LYS A 220 20.97 -26.14 4.77
CA LYS A 220 19.78 -26.32 3.93
C LYS A 220 20.11 -26.09 2.45
N GLU A 221 19.81 -27.07 1.62
CA GLU A 221 19.95 -26.93 0.17
C GLU A 221 18.83 -26.04 -0.40
N LEU A 222 19.22 -25.12 -1.26
CA LEU A 222 18.31 -24.22 -1.96
C LEU A 222 17.91 -24.82 -3.32
N PHE A 223 16.68 -24.60 -3.72
CA PHE A 223 16.25 -25.04 -5.05
C PHE A 223 16.91 -24.22 -6.16
N GLY A 224 17.34 -24.91 -7.21
CA GLY A 224 17.63 -24.28 -8.49
C GLY A 224 16.34 -23.82 -9.18
N LEU A 225 16.46 -22.95 -10.19
CA LEU A 225 15.31 -22.30 -10.84
C LEU A 225 14.25 -23.29 -11.33
N LEU A 226 14.62 -24.29 -12.10
CA LEU A 226 13.66 -25.26 -12.68
C LEU A 226 13.02 -26.13 -11.59
N ALA A 227 13.81 -26.65 -10.66
CA ALA A 227 13.30 -27.44 -9.55
C ALA A 227 12.37 -26.62 -8.66
N GLY A 228 12.72 -25.37 -8.38
CA GLY A 228 11.87 -24.46 -7.60
C GLY A 228 10.56 -24.11 -8.30
N LEU A 229 10.59 -23.86 -9.62
CA LEU A 229 9.38 -23.62 -10.41
C LEU A 229 8.44 -24.84 -10.41
N HIS A 230 8.99 -26.04 -10.52
CA HIS A 230 8.20 -27.26 -10.38
C HIS A 230 7.63 -27.39 -8.97
N ASP A 231 8.45 -27.21 -7.95
CA ASP A 231 8.07 -27.33 -6.54
C ASP A 231 6.93 -26.38 -6.15
N LEU A 232 7.01 -25.09 -6.54
CA LEU A 232 6.00 -24.08 -6.18
C LEU A 232 4.64 -24.28 -6.88
N THR A 233 4.60 -25.08 -7.96
CA THR A 233 3.36 -25.44 -8.68
C THR A 233 2.73 -26.74 -8.23
N THR A 234 3.50 -27.63 -7.59
CA THR A 234 3.08 -29.02 -7.34
C THR A 234 3.13 -29.42 -5.87
N ARG A 235 3.86 -28.68 -5.01
CA ARG A 235 4.04 -29.07 -3.62
C ARG A 235 3.44 -28.05 -2.66
N TRP A 236 2.55 -28.51 -1.79
CA TRP A 236 2.08 -27.84 -0.58
C TRP A 236 1.68 -28.87 0.45
N THR A 237 1.71 -28.47 1.72
CA THR A 237 1.27 -29.28 2.85
C THR A 237 0.05 -28.63 3.48
N VAL A 238 -1.04 -29.39 3.58
CA VAL A 238 -2.24 -28.93 4.28
C VAL A 238 -2.04 -29.11 5.78
N THR A 239 -2.20 -28.03 6.51
CA THR A 239 -2.11 -28.05 7.99
C THR A 239 -3.11 -27.12 8.63
N HIS A 240 -3.69 -27.58 9.75
CA HIS A 240 -4.62 -26.82 10.59
C HIS A 240 -4.06 -26.69 12.02
N ASP A 241 -2.76 -26.92 12.18
CA ASP A 241 -2.04 -26.76 13.44
C ASP A 241 -1.63 -25.30 13.64
N ILE A 242 -2.12 -24.69 14.72
CA ILE A 242 -1.84 -23.30 15.08
C ILE A 242 -0.34 -23.01 15.21
N ALA A 243 0.46 -23.98 15.68
CA ALA A 243 1.89 -23.80 15.83
C ALA A 243 2.61 -23.53 14.50
N GLN A 244 2.07 -24.02 13.38
CA GLN A 244 2.63 -23.77 12.05
C GLN A 244 2.15 -22.43 11.44
N TRP A 245 1.05 -21.87 11.95
CA TRP A 245 0.47 -20.62 11.45
C TRP A 245 0.78 -19.40 12.33
N GLN A 246 1.25 -19.59 13.56
CA GLN A 246 1.38 -18.52 14.56
C GLN A 246 2.18 -17.30 14.04
N ASP A 247 3.26 -17.53 13.30
CA ASP A 247 4.12 -16.47 12.76
C ASP A 247 3.46 -15.73 11.59
N GLU A 248 2.50 -16.37 10.91
CA GLU A 248 1.83 -15.83 9.74
C GLU A 248 0.53 -15.07 10.08
N ILE A 249 -0.10 -15.40 11.21
CA ILE A 249 -1.41 -14.86 11.62
C ILE A 249 -1.38 -13.35 11.75
N ALA A 250 -0.36 -12.80 12.42
CA ALA A 250 -0.30 -11.37 12.73
C ALA A 250 -0.18 -10.54 11.45
N TRP A 251 0.79 -10.86 10.60
CA TRP A 251 1.02 -10.08 9.39
C TRP A 251 -0.11 -10.27 8.36
N MET A 252 -0.62 -11.50 8.16
CA MET A 252 -1.75 -11.73 7.26
C MET A 252 -3.01 -10.99 7.72
N SER A 253 -3.28 -10.97 9.02
CA SER A 253 -4.42 -10.23 9.57
C SER A 253 -4.30 -8.73 9.30
N LEU A 254 -3.12 -8.13 9.50
CA LEU A 254 -2.86 -6.73 9.20
C LEU A 254 -2.89 -6.46 7.69
N TYR A 255 -2.31 -7.33 6.89
CA TYR A 255 -2.26 -7.19 5.44
C TYR A 255 -3.66 -7.23 4.82
N PHE A 256 -4.52 -8.18 5.22
CA PHE A 256 -5.87 -8.31 4.66
C PHE A 256 -6.90 -7.34 5.27
N SER A 257 -6.55 -6.64 6.35
CA SER A 257 -7.38 -5.59 6.95
C SER A 257 -6.81 -4.20 6.71
N VAL A 258 -5.79 -3.79 7.44
CA VAL A 258 -5.28 -2.41 7.46
C VAL A 258 -4.74 -1.96 6.11
N ALA A 259 -3.99 -2.82 5.41
CA ALA A 259 -3.48 -2.45 4.08
C ALA A 259 -4.61 -2.34 3.06
N VAL A 260 -5.64 -3.22 3.13
CA VAL A 260 -6.83 -3.10 2.26
C VAL A 260 -7.64 -1.84 2.60
N TRP A 261 -7.79 -1.48 3.87
CA TRP A 261 -8.45 -0.23 4.25
C TRP A 261 -7.68 0.99 3.77
N SER A 262 -6.35 0.93 3.76
CA SER A 262 -5.52 1.98 3.14
C SER A 262 -5.80 2.12 1.64
N SER A 263 -5.90 1.02 0.91
CA SER A 263 -6.27 1.01 -0.52
C SER A 263 -7.66 1.62 -0.76
N LEU A 264 -8.65 1.22 0.05
CA LEU A 264 -10.01 1.78 0.00
C LEU A 264 -10.01 3.29 0.30
N ALA A 265 -9.22 3.74 1.28
CA ALA A 265 -9.08 5.16 1.61
C ALA A 265 -8.43 5.95 0.47
N LEU A 266 -7.37 5.42 -0.17
CA LEU A 266 -6.74 6.02 -1.34
C LEU A 266 -7.74 6.13 -2.51
N CYS A 267 -8.54 5.09 -2.74
CA CYS A 267 -9.61 5.12 -3.72
C CYS A 267 -10.66 6.19 -3.36
N GLY A 268 -11.09 6.25 -2.10
CA GLY A 268 -12.07 7.22 -1.60
C GLY A 268 -11.59 8.68 -1.64
N PHE A 269 -10.26 8.92 -1.69
CA PHE A 269 -9.69 10.27 -1.80
C PHE A 269 -10.25 11.04 -2.99
N GLU A 270 -10.49 10.39 -4.12
CA GLU A 270 -11.07 11.01 -5.31
C GLU A 270 -12.50 11.57 -5.07
N LEU A 271 -13.29 10.95 -4.19
CA LEU A 271 -14.63 11.45 -3.85
C LEU A 271 -14.58 12.76 -3.07
N VAL A 272 -13.54 12.95 -2.26
CA VAL A 272 -13.45 14.10 -1.34
C VAL A 272 -12.52 15.20 -1.84
N LYS A 273 -11.65 14.94 -2.81
CA LYS A 273 -10.61 15.91 -3.25
C LYS A 273 -11.18 17.25 -3.72
N HIS A 274 -12.39 17.25 -4.29
CA HIS A 274 -13.06 18.47 -4.76
C HIS A 274 -13.57 19.37 -3.62
N HIS A 275 -13.74 18.79 -2.44
CA HIS A 275 -14.15 19.50 -1.22
C HIS A 275 -12.96 19.93 -0.35
N LEU A 276 -11.71 19.58 -0.77
CA LEU A 276 -10.53 19.98 -0.02
C LEU A 276 -10.28 21.49 -0.18
N PRO A 277 -10.22 22.26 0.92
CA PRO A 277 -9.88 23.66 0.86
C PRO A 277 -8.45 23.81 0.31
N ARG A 278 -8.31 24.43 -0.85
CA ARG A 278 -7.01 24.77 -1.43
C ARG A 278 -6.37 25.84 -0.57
N TYR A 279 -5.26 25.54 0.06
CA TYR A 279 -4.44 26.57 0.70
C TYR A 279 -3.82 27.43 -0.40
N ARG A 280 -4.41 28.62 -0.61
CA ARG A 280 -3.75 29.67 -1.41
C ARG A 280 -2.69 30.26 -0.46
N ARG A 281 -1.39 29.93 -0.65
CA ARG A 281 -0.33 30.80 -0.11
C ARG A 281 -0.67 32.20 -0.60
N SER A 282 -1.09 33.10 0.29
CA SER A 282 -1.08 34.53 -0.03
C SER A 282 0.34 34.83 -0.49
N PRO A 283 0.54 35.41 -1.68
CA PRO A 283 1.85 35.99 -1.99
C PRO A 283 2.14 36.84 -0.77
N LEU A 284 3.30 36.65 -0.12
CA LEU A 284 3.82 37.62 0.81
C LEU A 284 3.63 38.97 0.12
N ALA A 285 2.72 39.78 0.63
CA ALA A 285 2.57 41.15 0.17
C ALA A 285 3.95 41.76 0.40
N LEU A 286 4.72 41.86 -0.66
CA LEU A 286 5.90 42.70 -0.63
C LEU A 286 5.39 44.07 -0.13
N PRO A 287 5.98 44.67 0.89
CA PRO A 287 5.58 45.99 1.31
C PRO A 287 5.57 46.87 0.07
N ALA A 288 4.43 47.51 -0.17
CA ALA A 288 4.26 48.38 -1.33
C ALA A 288 5.49 49.31 -1.38
N PRO A 289 6.16 49.45 -2.53
CA PRO A 289 7.29 50.34 -2.63
C PRO A 289 6.80 51.72 -2.18
N ASN A 290 7.52 52.29 -1.20
CA ASN A 290 7.23 53.60 -0.59
C ASN A 290 7.12 54.62 -1.73
N ARG A 291 5.89 54.92 -2.16
CA ARG A 291 5.66 55.98 -3.16
C ARG A 291 6.04 57.26 -2.46
N GLN A 292 7.22 57.77 -2.75
CA GLN A 292 7.59 59.13 -2.43
C GLN A 292 6.52 60.07 -3.02
N PRO A 293 6.01 61.04 -2.25
CA PRO A 293 5.03 61.98 -2.77
C PRO A 293 5.67 62.75 -3.92
N VAL A 294 5.02 62.70 -5.07
CA VAL A 294 5.43 63.47 -6.26
C VAL A 294 5.33 64.96 -5.86
N PRO A 295 6.42 65.77 -6.00
CA PRO A 295 6.35 67.19 -5.65
C PRO A 295 5.34 67.88 -6.58
N VAL A 296 4.32 68.51 -6.01
CA VAL A 296 3.35 69.31 -6.70
C VAL A 296 4.07 70.56 -7.25
N ARG A 297 4.25 70.60 -8.54
CA ARG A 297 4.78 71.80 -9.23
C ARG A 297 3.72 72.90 -9.24
N ILE A 298 3.86 73.83 -8.32
CA ILE A 298 3.02 75.09 -8.34
C ILE A 298 3.48 75.90 -9.55
N SER A 299 2.66 75.94 -10.57
CA SER A 299 2.87 76.88 -11.68
C SER A 299 2.47 78.29 -11.24
N ALA A 300 3.45 79.14 -11.08
CA ALA A 300 3.22 80.57 -10.88
C ALA A 300 2.56 81.17 -12.12
N GLY A 301 1.30 81.51 -11.97
CA GLY A 301 0.59 82.28 -13.01
C GLY A 301 1.21 83.63 -13.17
N ARG A 302 1.65 83.96 -14.39
CA ARG A 302 1.96 85.32 -14.79
C ARG A 302 0.64 86.04 -15.07
N GLY A 303 0.41 87.13 -14.37
CA GLY A 303 -0.64 88.06 -14.74
C GLY A 303 -0.29 88.87 -15.94
N TYR A 304 -1.34 89.19 -16.68
CA TYR A 304 -1.63 90.47 -17.35
C TYR A 304 -3.16 90.55 -17.38
#